data_287b96ac4d94828e347670e905128ba0
#
_entry.id   287b96ac4d94828e347670e905128ba0
#
_cell.length_a   1.000
_cell.length_b   1.000
_cell.length_c   1.000
_cell.angle_alpha   90.00
_cell.angle_beta   90.00
_cell.angle_gamma   90.00
#
_symmetry.space_group_name_H-M   'P 1'
#
loop_
_entity.id
_entity.type
_entity.pdbx_description
1 polymer ?
#
loop_
_entity_poly.entity_id
_entity_poly.type
_entity_poly.pdbx_seq_one_letter_code
_entity_poly.pdbx_strand_id
1 'polypeptide(L)'
;MREGSIDTTGSLDRTLAAITRGALYVTVAAMPFSIAVTQTALAVAVLAWLSRMAVQRRLLLQRTSLELAFVLYVAAELVALVFSVNVPNAVVYLKRLLLIATVYVVGSNVESERTLQRLMATFLLAMSLYSLWGVGSFVVNPSVRVRHIQNSMTAGGLTMMATVVAAAVACEQKETRVRLLALAAAIANGVCLFLTNTRGSWLGLAVALVVMASLVDWRLVVVVPVLAILAYLAVPGEYKARVSHFFDPHYRTNAYRITWWKTGWRIFKDHPVTGVGDIDTGAIYRKYMGPEETQAVGHFHNNFVHIAVTLGALGLAAFTFLMVRILLLLVAARRAARSPALREVTLAGLCGFVAFLVNGLFEWNYGDAEVATLLWWLVGMVVAAVVLTRRSLAVGAMVVEVPG
;
A
#
# COMPACT_ATOMS: atom_id res chain seq x y z
N MET A 1 -21.42 -20.00 50.56
CA MET A 1 -21.74 -19.61 49.17
C MET A 1 -20.78 -18.51 48.77
N ARG A 2 -19.73 -18.81 47.99
CA ARG A 2 -18.94 -17.80 47.27
C ARG A 2 -19.54 -17.71 45.89
N GLU A 3 -20.35 -16.68 45.65
CA GLU A 3 -20.82 -16.34 44.33
C GLU A 3 -19.63 -16.13 43.42
N GLY A 4 -19.65 -16.82 42.27
CA GLY A 4 -18.64 -16.68 41.25
C GLY A 4 -18.61 -15.25 40.77
N SER A 5 -17.55 -14.52 41.08
CA SER A 5 -17.25 -13.26 40.41
C SER A 5 -17.08 -13.60 38.92
N ILE A 6 -18.09 -13.21 38.12
CA ILE A 6 -18.00 -13.28 36.67
C ILE A 6 -16.71 -12.54 36.31
N ASP A 7 -15.78 -13.21 35.65
CA ASP A 7 -14.55 -12.59 35.13
C ASP A 7 -14.92 -11.60 34.03
N THR A 8 -15.44 -10.45 34.48
CA THR A 8 -15.91 -9.36 33.60
C THR A 8 -14.76 -8.81 32.76
N THR A 9 -13.53 -8.79 33.27
CA THR A 9 -12.34 -8.30 32.61
C THR A 9 -11.96 -9.21 31.45
N GLY A 10 -11.96 -10.52 31.64
CA GLY A 10 -11.65 -11.48 30.58
C GLY A 10 -12.76 -11.56 29.52
N SER A 11 -14.04 -11.36 29.91
CA SER A 11 -15.16 -11.29 28.98
C SER A 11 -15.06 -10.05 28.09
N LEU A 12 -14.78 -8.88 28.67
CA LEU A 12 -14.64 -7.62 27.97
C LEU A 12 -13.44 -7.67 27.00
N ASP A 13 -12.29 -8.22 27.41
CA ASP A 13 -11.13 -8.38 26.52
C ASP A 13 -11.45 -9.25 25.31
N ARG A 14 -12.13 -10.37 25.48
CA ARG A 14 -12.57 -11.24 24.38
C ARG A 14 -13.49 -10.52 23.40
N THR A 15 -14.43 -9.72 23.92
CA THR A 15 -15.35 -8.93 23.10
C THR A 15 -14.59 -7.88 22.28
N LEU A 16 -13.69 -7.12 22.91
CA LEU A 16 -12.87 -6.12 22.22
C LEU A 16 -11.94 -6.76 21.18
N ALA A 17 -11.39 -7.94 21.45
CA ALA A 17 -10.59 -8.70 20.49
C ALA A 17 -11.43 -9.14 19.27
N ALA A 18 -12.68 -9.56 19.49
CA ALA A 18 -13.60 -9.91 18.41
C ALA A 18 -13.97 -8.70 17.56
N ILE A 19 -14.27 -7.55 18.20
CA ILE A 19 -14.53 -6.27 17.53
C ILE A 19 -13.31 -5.86 16.67
N THR A 20 -12.10 -5.88 17.24
CA THR A 20 -10.88 -5.55 16.51
C THR A 20 -10.73 -6.42 15.26
N ARG A 21 -10.87 -7.74 15.38
CA ARG A 21 -10.76 -8.66 14.24
C ARG A 21 -11.86 -8.44 13.22
N GLY A 22 -13.11 -8.32 13.64
CA GLY A 22 -14.24 -8.03 12.74
C GLY A 22 -14.05 -6.73 11.96
N ALA A 23 -13.61 -5.67 12.66
CA ALA A 23 -13.33 -4.38 12.04
C ALA A 23 -12.17 -4.45 11.02
N LEU A 24 -11.13 -5.27 11.25
CA LEU A 24 -10.06 -5.50 10.27
C LEU A 24 -10.59 -6.18 9.00
N TYR A 25 -11.51 -7.15 9.10
CA TYR A 25 -12.15 -7.73 7.92
C TYR A 25 -13.00 -6.72 7.16
N VAL A 26 -13.77 -5.88 7.86
CA VAL A 26 -14.56 -4.81 7.23
C VAL A 26 -13.64 -3.78 6.54
N THR A 27 -12.53 -3.39 7.20
CA THR A 27 -11.52 -2.49 6.62
C THR A 27 -11.05 -3.01 5.26
N VAL A 28 -10.66 -4.29 5.22
CA VAL A 28 -10.11 -4.93 4.01
C VAL A 28 -11.17 -5.10 2.93
N ALA A 29 -12.39 -5.52 3.29
CA ALA A 29 -13.48 -5.73 2.35
C ALA A 29 -13.99 -4.42 1.75
N ALA A 30 -14.01 -3.33 2.52
CA ALA A 30 -14.49 -2.02 2.08
C ALA A 30 -13.46 -1.21 1.28
N MET A 31 -12.16 -1.57 1.38
CA MET A 31 -11.04 -0.80 0.84
C MET A 31 -11.21 -0.37 -0.63
N PRO A 32 -11.66 -1.23 -1.58
CA PRO A 32 -11.85 -0.82 -2.95
C PRO A 32 -13.17 -0.04 -3.20
N PHE A 33 -14.12 -0.05 -2.25
CA PHE A 33 -15.46 0.49 -2.49
C PHE A 33 -15.73 1.81 -1.80
N SER A 34 -15.22 2.01 -0.57
CA SER A 34 -15.51 3.19 0.23
C SER A 34 -14.41 3.52 1.21
N ILE A 35 -13.73 4.64 0.97
CA ILE A 35 -12.72 5.16 1.91
C ILE A 35 -13.33 5.50 3.28
N ALA A 36 -14.56 6.01 3.31
CA ALA A 36 -15.24 6.34 4.56
C ALA A 36 -15.48 5.10 5.42
N VAL A 37 -16.02 4.02 4.83
CA VAL A 37 -16.24 2.75 5.55
C VAL A 37 -14.90 2.16 5.98
N THR A 38 -13.90 2.17 5.11
CA THR A 38 -12.55 1.66 5.38
C THR A 38 -11.92 2.37 6.59
N GLN A 39 -11.92 3.71 6.58
CA GLN A 39 -11.32 4.51 7.66
C GLN A 39 -12.11 4.40 8.96
N THR A 40 -13.44 4.36 8.90
CA THR A 40 -14.28 4.16 10.08
C THR A 40 -14.04 2.78 10.71
N ALA A 41 -14.01 1.72 9.90
CA ALA A 41 -13.71 0.37 10.39
C ALA A 41 -12.29 0.29 10.98
N LEU A 42 -11.30 0.92 10.33
CA LEU A 42 -9.95 1.01 10.87
C LEU A 42 -9.91 1.76 12.20
N ALA A 43 -10.61 2.88 12.32
CA ALA A 43 -10.71 3.63 13.58
C ALA A 43 -11.34 2.78 14.69
N VAL A 44 -12.42 2.03 14.40
CA VAL A 44 -13.02 1.08 15.33
C VAL A 44 -12.03 0.00 15.75
N ALA A 45 -11.25 -0.57 14.80
CA ALA A 45 -10.23 -1.57 15.11
C ALA A 45 -9.15 -1.00 16.05
N VAL A 46 -8.66 0.20 15.79
CA VAL A 46 -7.65 0.89 16.60
C VAL A 46 -8.20 1.20 17.99
N LEU A 47 -9.39 1.77 18.09
CA LEU A 47 -10.01 2.12 19.38
C LEU A 47 -10.28 0.87 20.23
N ALA A 48 -10.81 -0.20 19.64
CA ALA A 48 -11.03 -1.46 20.36
C ALA A 48 -9.70 -2.08 20.83
N TRP A 49 -8.64 -2.03 20.01
CA TRP A 49 -7.30 -2.50 20.37
C TRP A 49 -6.67 -1.66 21.50
N LEU A 50 -6.78 -0.33 21.45
CA LEU A 50 -6.33 0.55 22.55
C LEU A 50 -7.11 0.30 23.84
N SER A 51 -8.42 0.09 23.75
CA SER A 51 -9.27 -0.28 24.89
C SER A 51 -8.84 -1.61 25.52
N ARG A 52 -8.42 -2.60 24.70
CA ARG A 52 -7.83 -3.86 25.21
C ARG A 52 -6.58 -3.61 26.03
N MET A 53 -5.68 -2.73 25.56
CA MET A 53 -4.47 -2.38 26.32
C MET A 53 -4.83 -1.74 27.66
N ALA A 54 -5.83 -0.85 27.69
CA ALA A 54 -6.29 -0.23 28.93
C ALA A 54 -6.89 -1.26 29.90
N VAL A 55 -7.74 -2.18 29.41
CA VAL A 55 -8.36 -3.26 30.21
C VAL A 55 -7.30 -4.21 30.78
N GLN A 56 -6.35 -4.63 29.95
CA GLN A 56 -5.28 -5.55 30.37
C GLN A 56 -4.15 -4.86 31.14
N ARG A 57 -4.12 -3.53 31.19
CA ARG A 57 -3.02 -2.71 31.72
C ARG A 57 -1.65 -3.13 31.16
N ARG A 58 -1.64 -3.56 29.91
CA ARG A 58 -0.45 -4.09 29.22
C ARG A 58 -0.39 -3.55 27.79
N LEU A 59 0.80 -3.19 27.35
CA LEU A 59 1.04 -2.83 25.94
C LEU A 59 0.98 -4.08 25.05
N LEU A 60 -0.02 -4.12 24.17
CA LEU A 60 -0.19 -5.17 23.15
C LEU A 60 0.45 -4.76 21.81
N LEU A 61 1.52 -3.98 21.88
CA LEU A 61 2.23 -3.48 20.73
C LEU A 61 3.35 -4.43 20.32
N GLN A 62 3.35 -4.88 19.08
CA GLN A 62 4.47 -5.64 18.54
C GLN A 62 5.55 -4.66 18.05
N ARG A 63 6.73 -4.74 18.65
CA ARG A 63 7.88 -3.94 18.21
C ARG A 63 8.33 -4.40 16.83
N THR A 64 8.61 -3.44 15.97
CA THR A 64 9.10 -3.64 14.61
C THR A 64 10.52 -3.06 14.49
N SER A 65 11.11 -3.07 13.35
CA SER A 65 12.35 -2.32 13.08
C SER A 65 12.08 -0.95 12.47
N LEU A 66 10.81 -0.50 12.48
CA LEU A 66 10.36 0.71 11.80
C LEU A 66 10.16 1.91 12.74
N GLU A 67 10.19 1.71 14.08
CA GLU A 67 9.85 2.75 15.06
C GLU A 67 10.66 4.04 14.85
N LEU A 68 11.98 3.93 14.70
CA LEU A 68 12.83 5.10 14.47
C LEU A 68 12.45 5.80 13.17
N ALA A 69 12.17 5.04 12.11
CA ALA A 69 11.80 5.62 10.82
C ALA A 69 10.44 6.33 10.89
N PHE A 70 9.46 5.76 11.61
CA PHE A 70 8.17 6.41 11.84
C PHE A 70 8.33 7.68 12.69
N VAL A 71 9.12 7.63 13.77
CA VAL A 71 9.36 8.81 14.61
C VAL A 71 10.02 9.93 13.81
N LEU A 72 11.03 9.63 13.01
CA LEU A 72 11.71 10.63 12.18
C LEU A 72 10.78 11.21 11.13
N TYR A 73 9.95 10.39 10.48
CA TYR A 73 9.00 10.87 9.50
C TYR A 73 7.91 11.74 10.12
N VAL A 74 7.32 11.32 11.25
CA VAL A 74 6.35 12.13 12.00
C VAL A 74 6.98 13.44 12.50
N ALA A 75 8.21 13.40 12.99
CA ALA A 75 8.91 14.61 13.41
C ALA A 75 9.13 15.58 12.25
N ALA A 76 9.50 15.09 11.06
CA ALA A 76 9.66 15.92 9.88
C ALA A 76 8.31 16.56 9.44
N GLU A 77 7.20 15.82 9.51
CA GLU A 77 5.85 16.34 9.24
C GLU A 77 5.46 17.44 10.24
N LEU A 78 5.74 17.24 11.54
CA LEU A 78 5.44 18.25 12.57
C LEU A 78 6.31 19.51 12.42
N VAL A 79 7.59 19.36 12.05
CA VAL A 79 8.46 20.48 11.73
C VAL A 79 7.93 21.22 10.51
N ALA A 80 7.60 20.53 9.43
CA ALA A 80 7.03 21.15 8.24
C ALA A 80 5.68 21.84 8.51
N LEU A 81 4.86 21.31 9.41
CA LEU A 81 3.62 21.94 9.87
C LEU A 81 3.89 23.30 10.52
N VAL A 82 4.88 23.38 11.44
CA VAL A 82 5.22 24.63 12.15
C VAL A 82 5.69 25.72 11.18
N PHE A 83 6.43 25.35 10.15
CA PHE A 83 6.94 26.27 9.12
C PHE A 83 6.07 26.34 7.87
N SER A 84 4.84 25.79 7.91
CA SER A 84 3.94 25.75 6.76
C SER A 84 3.49 27.14 6.33
N VAL A 85 3.43 27.35 5.01
CA VAL A 85 2.84 28.57 4.41
C VAL A 85 1.31 28.64 4.59
N ASN A 86 0.67 27.53 5.01
CA ASN A 86 -0.76 27.46 5.30
C ASN A 86 -1.02 26.40 6.39
N VAL A 87 -0.79 26.79 7.65
CA VAL A 87 -0.94 25.91 8.83
C VAL A 87 -2.34 25.28 8.93
N PRO A 88 -3.47 25.99 8.75
CA PRO A 88 -4.79 25.36 8.81
C PRO A 88 -4.97 24.22 7.79
N ASN A 89 -4.46 24.39 6.57
CA ASN A 89 -4.51 23.35 5.56
C ASN A 89 -3.60 22.17 5.92
N ALA A 90 -2.38 22.43 6.40
CA ALA A 90 -1.42 21.39 6.80
C ALA A 90 -1.96 20.52 7.95
N VAL A 91 -2.66 21.11 8.94
CA VAL A 91 -3.31 20.33 10.03
C VAL A 91 -4.29 19.29 9.47
N VAL A 92 -5.05 19.62 8.43
CA VAL A 92 -5.99 18.68 7.80
C VAL A 92 -5.27 17.45 7.21
N TYR A 93 -4.06 17.65 6.70
CA TYR A 93 -3.27 16.57 6.08
C TYR A 93 -2.57 15.66 7.10
N LEU A 94 -2.32 16.12 8.34
CA LEU A 94 -1.77 15.27 9.42
C LEU A 94 -2.56 13.99 9.67
N LYS A 95 -3.86 13.94 9.32
CA LYS A 95 -4.66 12.71 9.41
C LYS A 95 -4.04 11.51 8.66
N ARG A 96 -3.19 11.75 7.66
CA ARG A 96 -2.47 10.69 6.92
C ARG A 96 -1.55 9.89 7.83
N LEU A 97 -0.97 10.52 8.85
CA LEU A 97 -0.11 9.86 9.82
C LEU A 97 -0.85 8.78 10.63
N LEU A 98 -2.17 8.94 10.79
CA LEU A 98 -3.00 7.93 11.48
C LEU A 98 -3.04 6.60 10.74
N LEU A 99 -2.80 6.60 9.42
CA LEU A 99 -2.75 5.37 8.64
C LEU A 99 -1.57 4.47 9.04
N ILE A 100 -0.50 5.02 9.62
CA ILE A 100 0.64 4.25 10.17
C ILE A 100 0.16 3.29 11.28
N ALA A 101 -0.88 3.66 12.03
CA ALA A 101 -1.48 2.79 13.04
C ALA A 101 -1.96 1.44 12.48
N THR A 102 -2.28 1.39 11.17
CA THR A 102 -2.66 0.15 10.48
C THR A 102 -1.59 -0.93 10.62
N VAL A 103 -0.30 -0.55 10.53
CA VAL A 103 0.83 -1.49 10.67
C VAL A 103 0.79 -2.18 12.04
N TYR A 104 0.52 -1.41 13.09
CA TYR A 104 0.53 -1.91 14.46
C TYR A 104 -0.73 -2.68 14.81
N VAL A 105 -1.92 -2.18 14.43
CA VAL A 105 -3.17 -2.88 14.73
C VAL A 105 -3.26 -4.21 13.99
N VAL A 106 -2.81 -4.28 12.74
CA VAL A 106 -2.75 -5.53 11.98
C VAL A 106 -1.67 -6.44 12.55
N GLY A 107 -0.44 -5.94 12.70
CA GLY A 107 0.71 -6.71 13.21
C GLY A 107 0.51 -7.30 14.60
N SER A 108 -0.31 -6.65 15.46
CA SER A 108 -0.54 -7.09 16.84
C SER A 108 -1.76 -7.99 17.01
N ASN A 109 -2.74 -7.96 16.10
CA ASN A 109 -4.02 -8.68 16.26
C ASN A 109 -4.20 -9.85 15.28
N VAL A 110 -3.25 -10.08 14.38
CA VAL A 110 -3.22 -11.27 13.53
C VAL A 110 -2.40 -12.35 14.22
N GLU A 111 -3.09 -13.30 14.86
CA GLU A 111 -2.48 -14.25 15.79
C GLU A 111 -2.18 -15.63 15.18
N SER A 112 -2.59 -15.88 13.92
CA SER A 112 -2.41 -17.17 13.26
C SER A 112 -2.24 -17.04 11.74
N GLU A 113 -1.55 -18.00 11.14
CA GLU A 113 -1.42 -18.09 9.68
C GLU A 113 -2.77 -18.21 8.98
N ARG A 114 -3.74 -18.91 9.61
CA ARG A 114 -5.11 -19.00 9.09
C ARG A 114 -5.78 -17.63 9.02
N THR A 115 -5.55 -16.76 10.00
CA THR A 115 -6.09 -15.39 9.98
C THR A 115 -5.42 -14.57 8.88
N LEU A 116 -4.10 -14.69 8.69
CA LEU A 116 -3.39 -14.08 7.57
C LEU A 116 -4.01 -14.47 6.23
N GLN A 117 -4.17 -15.77 5.98
CA GLN A 117 -4.75 -16.28 4.74
C GLN A 117 -6.19 -15.81 4.53
N ARG A 118 -7.01 -15.79 5.57
CA ARG A 118 -8.40 -15.29 5.47
C ARG A 118 -8.47 -13.81 5.14
N LEU A 119 -7.62 -12.97 5.75
CA LEU A 119 -7.56 -11.54 5.41
C LEU A 119 -7.09 -11.33 3.96
N MET A 120 -6.08 -12.10 3.50
CA MET A 120 -5.64 -12.07 2.10
C MET A 120 -6.77 -12.49 1.14
N ALA A 121 -7.49 -13.57 1.47
CA ALA A 121 -8.62 -14.05 0.67
C ALA A 121 -9.77 -13.01 0.63
N THR A 122 -10.09 -12.37 1.78
CA THR A 122 -11.09 -11.28 1.84
C THR A 122 -10.68 -10.12 0.94
N PHE A 123 -9.42 -9.70 1.00
CA PHE A 123 -8.88 -8.66 0.13
C PHE A 123 -8.99 -9.02 -1.35
N LEU A 124 -8.54 -10.21 -1.74
CA LEU A 124 -8.60 -10.65 -3.13
C LEU A 124 -10.02 -10.80 -3.65
N LEU A 125 -10.95 -11.28 -2.82
CA LEU A 125 -12.36 -11.35 -3.18
C LEU A 125 -12.94 -9.94 -3.42
N ALA A 126 -12.72 -9.01 -2.48
CA ALA A 126 -13.21 -7.64 -2.60
C ALA A 126 -12.65 -6.93 -3.84
N MET A 127 -11.33 -7.06 -4.07
CA MET A 127 -10.67 -6.48 -5.24
C MET A 127 -11.12 -7.13 -6.55
N SER A 128 -11.36 -8.45 -6.57
CA SER A 128 -11.87 -9.12 -7.77
C SER A 128 -13.28 -8.68 -8.11
N LEU A 129 -14.17 -8.53 -7.11
CA LEU A 129 -15.52 -7.99 -7.31
C LEU A 129 -15.48 -6.55 -7.84
N TYR A 130 -14.61 -5.71 -7.26
CA TYR A 130 -14.38 -4.35 -7.73
C TYR A 130 -13.89 -4.32 -9.18
N SER A 131 -12.94 -5.18 -9.53
CA SER A 131 -12.38 -5.26 -10.88
C SER A 131 -13.37 -5.79 -11.90
N LEU A 132 -14.13 -6.83 -11.55
CA LEU A 132 -15.18 -7.37 -12.43
C LEU A 132 -16.27 -6.34 -12.67
N TRP A 133 -16.68 -5.60 -11.65
CA TRP A 133 -17.62 -4.49 -11.82
C TRP A 133 -17.07 -3.41 -12.75
N GLY A 134 -15.80 -3.01 -12.59
CA GLY A 134 -15.14 -2.06 -13.47
C GLY A 134 -15.06 -2.53 -14.93
N VAL A 135 -14.67 -3.78 -15.16
CA VAL A 135 -14.65 -4.39 -16.50
C VAL A 135 -16.04 -4.45 -17.08
N GLY A 136 -17.04 -4.89 -16.31
CA GLY A 136 -18.43 -4.94 -16.73
C GLY A 136 -18.97 -3.57 -17.13
N SER A 137 -18.71 -2.53 -16.35
CA SER A 137 -19.11 -1.15 -16.66
C SER A 137 -18.45 -0.62 -17.94
N PHE A 138 -17.21 -1.02 -18.20
CA PHE A 138 -16.49 -0.67 -19.42
C PHE A 138 -17.07 -1.37 -20.65
N VAL A 139 -17.48 -2.63 -20.53
CA VAL A 139 -18.11 -3.39 -21.63
C VAL A 139 -19.47 -2.80 -22.00
N VAL A 140 -20.27 -2.40 -21.00
CA VAL A 140 -21.60 -1.81 -21.22
C VAL A 140 -21.49 -0.39 -21.81
N ASN A 141 -20.55 0.41 -21.31
CA ASN A 141 -20.31 1.78 -21.77
C ASN A 141 -18.82 1.99 -22.08
N PRO A 142 -18.36 1.59 -23.28
CA PRO A 142 -16.97 1.77 -23.67
C PRO A 142 -16.54 3.23 -23.58
N SER A 143 -15.44 3.47 -22.90
CA SER A 143 -14.82 4.78 -22.77
C SER A 143 -13.30 4.64 -22.83
N VAL A 144 -12.57 5.76 -22.94
CA VAL A 144 -11.10 5.72 -23.00
C VAL A 144 -10.47 5.05 -21.77
N ARG A 145 -11.22 5.01 -20.64
CA ARG A 145 -10.79 4.41 -19.38
C ARG A 145 -11.96 3.82 -18.63
N VAL A 146 -11.70 2.77 -17.85
CA VAL A 146 -12.65 2.27 -16.87
C VAL A 146 -13.10 3.41 -15.94
N ARG A 147 -14.41 3.52 -15.74
CA ARG A 147 -15.01 4.42 -14.75
C ARG A 147 -15.35 3.61 -13.51
N HIS A 148 -14.70 3.94 -12.42
CA HIS A 148 -14.96 3.40 -11.10
C HIS A 148 -15.53 4.48 -10.16
N ILE A 149 -15.79 4.09 -8.90
CA ILE A 149 -16.07 5.03 -7.80
C ILE A 149 -14.88 5.98 -7.64
N GLN A 150 -13.65 5.46 -7.69
CA GLN A 150 -12.42 6.22 -7.64
C GLN A 150 -12.00 6.72 -9.03
N ASN A 151 -11.10 7.69 -9.04
CA ASN A 151 -10.44 8.11 -10.27
C ASN A 151 -9.53 6.98 -10.84
N SER A 152 -9.20 7.06 -12.13
CA SER A 152 -8.44 6.01 -12.82
C SER A 152 -7.05 5.77 -12.22
N MET A 153 -6.42 6.77 -11.58
CA MET A 153 -5.08 6.63 -10.99
C MET A 153 -5.14 5.84 -9.69
N THR A 154 -6.09 6.16 -8.81
CA THR A 154 -6.37 5.38 -7.60
C THR A 154 -6.77 3.94 -7.94
N ALA A 155 -7.71 3.76 -8.89
CA ALA A 155 -8.11 2.44 -9.37
C ALA A 155 -6.91 1.66 -9.94
N GLY A 156 -6.03 2.33 -10.70
CA GLY A 156 -4.79 1.75 -11.21
C GLY A 156 -3.82 1.31 -10.11
N GLY A 157 -3.65 2.12 -9.06
CA GLY A 157 -2.82 1.77 -7.90
C GLY A 157 -3.36 0.56 -7.13
N LEU A 158 -4.67 0.54 -6.85
CA LEU A 158 -5.34 -0.56 -6.15
C LEU A 158 -5.29 -1.86 -6.94
N THR A 159 -5.67 -1.84 -8.22
CA THR A 159 -5.70 -3.04 -9.07
C THR A 159 -4.29 -3.56 -9.37
N MET A 160 -3.29 -2.69 -9.51
CA MET A 160 -1.88 -3.06 -9.60
C MET A 160 -1.44 -3.88 -8.38
N MET A 161 -1.65 -3.35 -7.19
CA MET A 161 -1.24 -4.03 -5.96
C MET A 161 -2.03 -5.32 -5.76
N ALA A 162 -3.33 -5.35 -6.08
CA ALA A 162 -4.16 -6.55 -6.01
C ALA A 162 -3.69 -7.64 -6.99
N THR A 163 -3.29 -7.27 -8.21
CA THR A 163 -2.70 -8.21 -9.19
C THR A 163 -1.43 -8.82 -8.65
N VAL A 164 -0.53 -8.01 -8.05
CA VAL A 164 0.71 -8.50 -7.43
C VAL A 164 0.43 -9.45 -6.27
N VAL A 165 -0.52 -9.09 -5.38
CA VAL A 165 -0.92 -9.93 -4.25
C VAL A 165 -1.49 -11.27 -4.74
N ALA A 166 -2.38 -11.25 -5.73
CA ALA A 166 -2.98 -12.46 -6.30
C ALA A 166 -1.91 -13.35 -6.96
N ALA A 167 -0.97 -12.77 -7.71
CA ALA A 167 0.14 -13.48 -8.32
C ALA A 167 1.05 -14.13 -7.26
N ALA A 168 1.35 -13.42 -6.15
CA ALA A 168 2.15 -13.96 -5.06
C ALA A 168 1.48 -15.18 -4.40
N VAL A 169 0.17 -15.11 -4.15
CA VAL A 169 -0.61 -16.26 -3.64
C VAL A 169 -0.55 -17.41 -4.64
N ALA A 170 -0.77 -17.15 -5.93
CA ALA A 170 -0.72 -18.20 -6.97
C ALA A 170 0.65 -18.88 -7.06
N CYS A 171 1.74 -18.15 -6.84
CA CYS A 171 3.11 -18.71 -6.87
C CYS A 171 3.42 -19.60 -5.68
N GLU A 172 2.93 -19.26 -4.48
CA GLU A 172 3.31 -19.98 -3.25
C GLU A 172 2.29 -21.05 -2.81
N GLN A 173 1.07 -21.01 -3.34
CA GLN A 173 0.02 -21.98 -3.00
C GLN A 173 0.26 -23.35 -3.61
N LYS A 174 0.09 -24.38 -2.76
CA LYS A 174 0.18 -25.79 -3.16
C LYS A 174 -1.18 -26.38 -3.53
N GLU A 175 -2.26 -25.88 -2.92
CA GLU A 175 -3.62 -26.34 -3.21
C GLU A 175 -4.07 -25.82 -4.57
N THR A 176 -4.35 -26.73 -5.51
CA THR A 176 -4.70 -26.39 -6.90
C THR A 176 -5.91 -25.46 -7.00
N ARG A 177 -6.94 -25.66 -6.18
CA ARG A 177 -8.15 -24.81 -6.19
C ARG A 177 -7.83 -23.37 -5.80
N VAL A 178 -7.10 -23.18 -4.69
CA VAL A 178 -6.70 -21.85 -4.21
C VAL A 178 -5.79 -21.17 -5.21
N ARG A 179 -4.85 -21.91 -5.81
CA ARG A 179 -3.95 -21.42 -6.86
C ARG A 179 -4.73 -20.94 -8.09
N LEU A 180 -5.71 -21.72 -8.56
CA LEU A 180 -6.55 -21.34 -9.71
C LEU A 180 -7.42 -20.12 -9.41
N LEU A 181 -8.00 -20.02 -8.20
CA LEU A 181 -8.74 -18.82 -7.77
C LEU A 181 -7.84 -17.58 -7.70
N ALA A 182 -6.62 -17.74 -7.20
CA ALA A 182 -5.66 -16.65 -7.16
C ALA A 182 -5.22 -16.20 -8.57
N LEU A 183 -5.02 -17.14 -9.51
CA LEU A 183 -4.76 -16.82 -10.91
C LEU A 183 -5.95 -16.10 -11.57
N ALA A 184 -7.18 -16.56 -11.32
CA ALA A 184 -8.37 -15.89 -11.82
C ALA A 184 -8.49 -14.46 -11.26
N ALA A 185 -8.20 -14.27 -9.96
CA ALA A 185 -8.13 -12.94 -9.34
C ALA A 185 -7.02 -12.07 -9.96
N ALA A 186 -5.82 -12.63 -10.22
CA ALA A 186 -4.75 -11.92 -10.90
C ALA A 186 -5.15 -11.45 -12.30
N ILE A 187 -5.82 -12.31 -13.06
CA ILE A 187 -6.34 -11.98 -14.40
C ILE A 187 -7.40 -10.89 -14.31
N ALA A 188 -8.41 -11.03 -13.44
CA ALA A 188 -9.49 -10.06 -13.30
C ALA A 188 -8.95 -8.66 -12.93
N ASN A 189 -8.06 -8.59 -11.91
CA ASN A 189 -7.44 -7.34 -11.50
C ASN A 189 -6.48 -6.79 -12.57
N GLY A 190 -5.72 -7.66 -13.26
CA GLY A 190 -4.80 -7.26 -14.32
C GLY A 190 -5.52 -6.70 -15.55
N VAL A 191 -6.65 -7.30 -15.97
CA VAL A 191 -7.50 -6.77 -17.03
C VAL A 191 -8.07 -5.41 -16.65
N CYS A 192 -8.59 -5.29 -15.44
CA CYS A 192 -9.11 -4.02 -14.95
C CYS A 192 -8.01 -2.95 -14.89
N LEU A 193 -6.82 -3.29 -14.36
CA LEU A 193 -5.64 -2.42 -14.37
C LEU A 193 -5.32 -1.93 -15.78
N PHE A 194 -5.29 -2.83 -16.76
CA PHE A 194 -5.02 -2.46 -18.15
C PHE A 194 -6.03 -1.44 -18.65
N LEU A 195 -7.32 -1.65 -18.39
CA LEU A 195 -8.40 -0.75 -18.79
C LEU A 195 -8.43 0.59 -18.02
N THR A 196 -7.76 0.71 -16.86
CA THR A 196 -7.57 2.03 -16.21
C THR A 196 -6.72 2.97 -17.04
N ASN A 197 -5.92 2.43 -17.96
CA ASN A 197 -5.03 3.18 -18.83
C ASN A 197 -4.00 4.04 -18.06
N THR A 198 -3.53 3.53 -16.90
CA THR A 198 -2.57 4.19 -16.01
C THR A 198 -1.16 3.60 -16.21
N ARG A 199 -0.36 4.26 -17.05
CA ARG A 199 0.97 3.78 -17.46
C ARG A 199 1.92 3.55 -16.26
N GLY A 200 1.93 4.45 -15.27
CA GLY A 200 2.75 4.29 -14.08
C GLY A 200 2.45 3.01 -13.30
N SER A 201 1.17 2.62 -13.22
CA SER A 201 0.75 1.37 -12.58
C SER A 201 1.09 0.14 -13.42
N TRP A 202 1.06 0.22 -14.76
CA TRP A 202 1.55 -0.87 -15.62
C TRP A 202 3.04 -1.13 -15.40
N LEU A 203 3.85 -0.06 -15.33
CA LEU A 203 5.28 -0.18 -15.05
C LEU A 203 5.54 -0.75 -13.66
N GLY A 204 4.79 -0.28 -12.66
CA GLY A 204 4.86 -0.80 -11.29
C GLY A 204 4.58 -2.30 -11.24
N LEU A 205 3.53 -2.76 -11.93
CA LEU A 205 3.23 -4.20 -12.05
C LEU A 205 4.36 -4.95 -12.76
N ALA A 206 4.84 -4.45 -13.90
CA ALA A 206 5.88 -5.13 -14.67
C ALA A 206 7.16 -5.33 -13.85
N VAL A 207 7.64 -4.29 -13.17
CA VAL A 207 8.83 -4.39 -12.30
C VAL A 207 8.58 -5.33 -11.12
N ALA A 208 7.41 -5.27 -10.49
CA ALA A 208 7.07 -6.16 -9.39
C ALA A 208 7.02 -7.64 -9.83
N LEU A 209 6.50 -7.94 -11.03
CA LEU A 209 6.48 -9.29 -11.58
C LEU A 209 7.89 -9.80 -11.92
N VAL A 210 8.78 -8.95 -12.42
CA VAL A 210 10.20 -9.30 -12.64
C VAL A 210 10.88 -9.62 -11.32
N VAL A 211 10.68 -8.80 -10.28
CA VAL A 211 11.20 -9.06 -8.93
C VAL A 211 10.61 -10.36 -8.36
N MET A 212 9.30 -10.57 -8.50
CA MET A 212 8.63 -11.80 -8.06
C MET A 212 9.22 -13.03 -8.77
N ALA A 213 9.38 -12.96 -10.08
CA ALA A 213 9.98 -14.02 -10.89
C ALA A 213 11.40 -14.38 -10.40
N SER A 214 12.23 -13.37 -10.14
CA SER A 214 13.60 -13.59 -9.63
C SER A 214 13.64 -14.24 -8.24
N LEU A 215 12.61 -14.05 -7.42
CA LEU A 215 12.51 -14.59 -6.06
C LEU A 215 11.88 -15.99 -6.00
N VAL A 216 11.09 -16.36 -7.01
CA VAL A 216 10.39 -17.67 -7.09
C VAL A 216 11.16 -18.66 -7.96
N ASP A 217 11.41 -18.29 -9.20
CA ASP A 217 12.25 -19.01 -10.15
C ASP A 217 12.82 -18.02 -11.17
N TRP A 218 14.14 -17.83 -11.19
CA TRP A 218 14.82 -16.88 -12.06
C TRP A 218 14.50 -17.05 -13.55
N ARG A 219 14.11 -18.27 -13.98
CA ARG A 219 13.72 -18.57 -15.37
C ARG A 219 12.48 -17.79 -15.79
N LEU A 220 11.60 -17.48 -14.84
CA LEU A 220 10.40 -16.66 -15.09
C LEU A 220 10.73 -15.22 -15.44
N VAL A 221 11.94 -14.72 -15.15
CA VAL A 221 12.39 -13.38 -15.52
C VAL A 221 12.36 -13.19 -17.05
N VAL A 222 12.58 -14.25 -17.84
CA VAL A 222 12.47 -14.21 -19.31
C VAL A 222 11.00 -14.31 -19.73
N VAL A 223 10.19 -15.08 -19.01
CA VAL A 223 8.78 -15.32 -19.36
C VAL A 223 7.95 -14.04 -19.24
N VAL A 224 8.18 -13.23 -18.19
CA VAL A 224 7.42 -11.99 -17.96
C VAL A 224 7.54 -11.00 -19.14
N PRO A 225 8.72 -10.63 -19.64
CA PRO A 225 8.86 -9.78 -20.82
C PRO A 225 8.24 -10.39 -22.07
N VAL A 226 8.39 -11.70 -22.29
CA VAL A 226 7.78 -12.38 -23.46
C VAL A 226 6.27 -12.26 -23.42
N LEU A 227 5.62 -12.52 -22.27
CA LEU A 227 4.18 -12.33 -22.10
C LEU A 227 3.76 -10.86 -22.29
N ALA A 228 4.57 -9.91 -21.80
CA ALA A 228 4.30 -8.49 -21.99
C ALA A 228 4.37 -8.10 -23.48
N ILE A 229 5.34 -8.64 -24.26
CA ILE A 229 5.45 -8.43 -25.69
C ILE A 229 4.25 -9.04 -26.42
N LEU A 230 3.88 -10.28 -26.11
CA LEU A 230 2.71 -10.93 -26.70
C LEU A 230 1.42 -10.16 -26.40
N ALA A 231 1.23 -9.70 -25.18
CA ALA A 231 0.12 -8.84 -24.80
C ALA A 231 0.13 -7.53 -25.61
N TYR A 232 1.28 -6.86 -25.74
CA TYR A 232 1.42 -5.67 -26.55
C TYR A 232 1.07 -5.89 -28.03
N LEU A 233 1.44 -7.03 -28.61
CA LEU A 233 1.09 -7.37 -29.99
C LEU A 233 -0.41 -7.59 -30.18
N ALA A 234 -1.09 -8.11 -29.15
CA ALA A 234 -2.52 -8.44 -29.18
C ALA A 234 -3.46 -7.25 -28.94
N VAL A 235 -3.00 -6.15 -28.31
CA VAL A 235 -3.88 -5.03 -27.96
C VAL A 235 -4.18 -4.10 -29.15
N PRO A 236 -5.35 -3.38 -29.13
CA PRO A 236 -5.70 -2.37 -30.12
C PRO A 236 -4.67 -1.23 -30.26
N GLY A 237 -4.65 -0.58 -31.42
CA GLY A 237 -3.67 0.46 -31.75
C GLY A 237 -3.60 1.64 -30.77
N GLU A 238 -4.73 2.03 -30.17
CA GLU A 238 -4.79 3.10 -29.17
C GLU A 238 -3.92 2.82 -27.92
N TYR A 239 -3.90 1.57 -27.46
CA TYR A 239 -3.03 1.15 -26.35
C TYR A 239 -1.57 1.03 -26.79
N LYS A 240 -1.30 0.60 -28.04
CA LYS A 240 0.05 0.58 -28.61
C LYS A 240 0.67 1.97 -28.64
N ALA A 241 -0.09 2.98 -29.09
CA ALA A 241 0.35 4.37 -29.07
C ALA A 241 0.69 4.86 -27.65
N ARG A 242 -0.02 4.41 -26.63
CA ARG A 242 0.31 4.78 -25.24
C ARG A 242 1.59 4.11 -24.73
N VAL A 243 1.87 2.89 -25.14
CA VAL A 243 3.11 2.19 -24.78
C VAL A 243 4.30 2.78 -25.53
N SER A 244 4.17 3.06 -26.83
CA SER A 244 5.26 3.63 -27.66
C SER A 244 5.71 5.02 -27.18
N HIS A 245 4.78 5.83 -26.66
CA HIS A 245 5.10 7.16 -26.10
C HIS A 245 5.38 7.13 -24.59
N PHE A 246 5.66 5.95 -24.01
CA PHE A 246 5.85 5.85 -22.54
C PHE A 246 6.98 6.75 -22.04
N PHE A 247 8.11 6.74 -22.73
CA PHE A 247 9.31 7.53 -22.39
C PHE A 247 9.47 8.79 -23.25
N ASP A 248 8.53 9.11 -24.12
CA ASP A 248 8.59 10.31 -24.96
C ASP A 248 8.35 11.57 -24.09
N PRO A 249 9.35 12.44 -23.87
CA PRO A 249 9.20 13.64 -23.05
C PRO A 249 8.25 14.67 -23.66
N HIS A 250 8.02 14.63 -24.98
CA HIS A 250 7.12 15.54 -25.70
C HIS A 250 5.67 15.05 -25.71
N TYR A 251 5.42 13.79 -25.31
CA TYR A 251 4.06 13.31 -25.19
C TYR A 251 3.32 14.07 -24.09
N ARG A 252 2.15 14.63 -24.41
CA ARG A 252 1.39 15.60 -23.60
C ARG A 252 1.41 15.34 -22.11
N THR A 253 1.13 14.12 -21.65
CA THR A 253 1.08 13.81 -20.21
C THR A 253 2.46 13.72 -19.55
N ASN A 254 3.51 13.40 -20.31
CA ASN A 254 4.88 13.41 -19.79
C ASN A 254 5.43 14.84 -19.75
N ALA A 255 5.16 15.64 -20.78
CA ALA A 255 5.51 17.06 -20.82
C ALA A 255 4.92 17.81 -19.62
N TYR A 256 3.63 17.60 -19.29
CA TYR A 256 3.02 18.19 -18.09
C TYR A 256 3.74 17.78 -16.82
N ARG A 257 4.07 16.50 -16.60
CA ARG A 257 4.79 16.07 -15.40
C ARG A 257 6.16 16.71 -15.28
N ILE A 258 6.91 16.76 -16.38
CA ILE A 258 8.23 17.43 -16.41
C ILE A 258 8.09 18.90 -16.01
N THR A 259 7.07 19.59 -16.53
CA THR A 259 6.78 20.99 -16.18
C THR A 259 6.43 21.11 -14.69
N TRP A 260 5.55 20.25 -14.14
CA TRP A 260 5.21 20.24 -12.72
C TRP A 260 6.43 20.00 -11.84
N TRP A 261 7.32 19.09 -12.22
CA TRP A 261 8.55 18.82 -11.47
C TRP A 261 9.54 19.99 -11.53
N LYS A 262 9.65 20.68 -12.68
CA LYS A 262 10.45 21.90 -12.80
C LYS A 262 9.91 23.02 -11.90
N THR A 263 8.61 23.20 -11.83
CA THR A 263 7.96 24.17 -10.91
C THR A 263 8.12 23.73 -9.46
N GLY A 264 7.95 22.43 -9.16
CA GLY A 264 8.25 21.88 -7.83
C GLY A 264 9.69 22.15 -7.40
N TRP A 265 10.65 22.01 -8.31
CA TRP A 265 12.06 22.32 -8.03
C TRP A 265 12.29 23.80 -7.74
N ARG A 266 11.56 24.73 -8.42
CA ARG A 266 11.61 26.17 -8.09
C ARG A 266 11.11 26.43 -6.67
N ILE A 267 9.98 25.84 -6.29
CA ILE A 267 9.43 25.95 -4.93
C ILE A 267 10.41 25.38 -3.88
N PHE A 268 10.98 24.20 -4.15
CA PHE A 268 11.94 23.55 -3.26
C PHE A 268 13.18 24.43 -3.01
N LYS A 269 13.71 25.12 -4.03
CA LYS A 269 14.87 26.01 -3.87
C LYS A 269 14.61 27.16 -2.91
N ASP A 270 13.39 27.64 -2.84
CA ASP A 270 13.02 28.74 -1.92
C ASP A 270 12.65 28.23 -0.53
N HIS A 271 12.28 26.95 -0.40
CA HIS A 271 11.92 26.29 0.87
C HIS A 271 12.70 24.98 1.07
N PRO A 272 14.05 24.99 1.07
CA PRO A 272 14.84 23.76 0.90
C PRO A 272 14.86 22.85 2.14
N VAL A 273 14.69 23.40 3.35
CA VAL A 273 14.89 22.62 4.60
C VAL A 273 13.58 21.97 5.06
N THR A 274 12.51 22.74 5.23
CA THR A 274 11.23 22.30 5.81
C THR A 274 10.11 22.20 4.79
N GLY A 275 10.34 22.62 3.53
CA GLY A 275 9.30 22.70 2.52
C GLY A 275 8.26 23.78 2.82
N VAL A 276 7.12 23.67 2.15
CA VAL A 276 5.98 24.60 2.30
C VAL A 276 4.90 24.10 3.28
N GLY A 277 5.09 22.94 3.89
CA GLY A 277 4.10 22.20 4.67
C GLY A 277 3.36 21.15 3.82
N ASP A 278 2.87 20.05 4.43
CA ASP A 278 1.99 19.10 3.72
C ASP A 278 0.62 19.75 3.52
N ILE A 279 0.41 20.30 2.33
CA ILE A 279 -0.77 21.10 1.94
C ILE A 279 -1.20 20.75 0.53
N ASP A 280 -2.41 21.17 0.14
CA ASP A 280 -2.74 21.32 -1.28
C ASP A 280 -1.82 22.38 -1.90
N THR A 281 -0.99 21.95 -2.83
CA THR A 281 0.04 22.84 -3.40
C THR A 281 -0.49 23.81 -4.45
N GLY A 282 -1.77 23.73 -4.84
CA GLY A 282 -2.33 24.52 -5.95
C GLY A 282 -2.17 26.04 -5.78
N ALA A 283 -2.29 26.55 -4.54
CA ALA A 283 -2.13 27.99 -4.27
C ALA A 283 -0.67 28.46 -4.37
N ILE A 284 0.27 27.69 -3.80
CA ILE A 284 1.70 28.01 -3.87
C ILE A 284 2.22 27.76 -5.29
N TYR A 285 1.75 26.68 -5.96
CA TYR A 285 2.12 26.38 -7.34
C TYR A 285 1.87 27.57 -8.27
N ARG A 286 0.68 28.23 -8.18
CA ARG A 286 0.32 29.39 -9.02
C ARG A 286 1.34 30.53 -8.94
N LYS A 287 2.01 30.72 -7.80
CA LYS A 287 3.04 31.76 -7.63
C LYS A 287 4.33 31.46 -8.40
N TYR A 288 4.58 30.20 -8.70
CA TYR A 288 5.81 29.72 -9.35
C TYR A 288 5.59 29.24 -10.79
N MET A 289 4.34 29.27 -11.29
CA MET A 289 4.02 28.88 -12.67
C MET A 289 4.81 29.71 -13.66
N GLY A 290 5.30 29.03 -14.71
CA GLY A 290 5.85 29.70 -15.89
C GLY A 290 4.71 30.22 -16.80
N PRO A 291 5.04 31.11 -17.73
CA PRO A 291 4.03 31.74 -18.62
C PRO A 291 3.30 30.75 -19.53
N GLU A 292 3.90 29.57 -19.76
CA GLU A 292 3.31 28.52 -20.61
C GLU A 292 2.40 27.55 -19.84
N GLU A 293 2.34 27.69 -18.50
CA GLU A 293 1.57 26.79 -17.65
C GLU A 293 0.13 27.32 -17.47
N THR A 294 -0.85 26.49 -17.85
CA THR A 294 -2.26 26.90 -17.83
C THR A 294 -3.02 26.46 -16.59
N GLN A 295 -2.48 25.48 -15.83
CA GLN A 295 -3.17 24.88 -14.67
C GLN A 295 -2.22 24.67 -13.51
N ALA A 296 -2.63 25.13 -12.33
CA ALA A 296 -1.99 24.78 -11.07
C ALA A 296 -2.37 23.35 -10.65
N VAL A 297 -1.47 22.66 -9.98
CA VAL A 297 -1.69 21.30 -9.49
C VAL A 297 -1.65 21.24 -7.97
N GLY A 298 -2.57 20.46 -7.39
CA GLY A 298 -2.61 20.20 -5.96
C GLY A 298 -1.53 19.23 -5.48
N HIS A 299 -0.88 18.50 -6.41
CA HIS A 299 0.24 17.61 -6.12
C HIS A 299 1.07 17.34 -7.39
N PHE A 300 2.33 16.88 -7.22
CA PHE A 300 3.32 16.79 -8.31
C PHE A 300 3.35 15.47 -9.06
N HIS A 301 2.41 14.55 -8.85
CA HIS A 301 2.38 13.22 -9.49
C HIS A 301 3.73 12.47 -9.41
N ASN A 302 4.40 12.60 -8.28
CA ASN A 302 5.63 11.90 -7.91
C ASN A 302 5.81 12.03 -6.40
N ASN A 303 5.93 10.90 -5.69
CA ASN A 303 6.06 10.90 -4.23
C ASN A 303 7.27 11.72 -3.76
N PHE A 304 8.41 11.54 -4.40
CA PHE A 304 9.67 12.16 -3.97
C PHE A 304 9.67 13.67 -4.22
N VAL A 305 9.18 14.09 -5.40
CA VAL A 305 9.06 15.51 -5.72
C VAL A 305 8.05 16.17 -4.79
N HIS A 306 6.91 15.54 -4.55
CA HIS A 306 5.88 16.10 -3.66
C HIS A 306 6.40 16.24 -2.22
N ILE A 307 7.03 15.21 -1.68
CA ILE A 307 7.64 15.25 -0.34
C ILE A 307 8.76 16.30 -0.27
N ALA A 308 9.61 16.40 -1.29
CA ALA A 308 10.65 17.43 -1.33
C ALA A 308 10.07 18.84 -1.26
N VAL A 309 9.00 19.10 -2.00
CA VAL A 309 8.34 20.42 -2.00
C VAL A 309 7.62 20.69 -0.68
N THR A 310 6.90 19.72 -0.16
CA THR A 310 6.03 19.92 1.02
C THR A 310 6.79 19.82 2.33
N LEU A 311 7.77 18.93 2.46
CA LEU A 311 8.49 18.67 3.71
C LEU A 311 9.99 19.02 3.63
N GLY A 312 10.46 19.55 2.51
CA GLY A 312 11.85 19.93 2.30
C GLY A 312 12.82 18.74 2.30
N ALA A 313 14.11 19.02 2.44
CA ALA A 313 15.15 18.03 2.51
C ALA A 313 15.04 17.15 3.77
N LEU A 314 14.58 17.70 4.90
CA LEU A 314 14.34 16.93 6.13
C LEU A 314 13.27 15.85 5.89
N GLY A 315 12.12 16.22 5.33
CA GLY A 315 11.07 15.27 5.03
C GLY A 315 11.45 14.26 3.97
N LEU A 316 12.16 14.70 2.92
CA LEU A 316 12.65 13.79 1.87
C LEU A 316 13.62 12.74 2.43
N ALA A 317 14.55 13.15 3.31
CA ALA A 317 15.48 12.23 3.97
C ALA A 317 14.73 11.26 4.88
N ALA A 318 13.80 11.74 5.72
CA ALA A 318 13.00 10.90 6.61
C ALA A 318 12.12 9.91 5.85
N PHE A 319 11.44 10.37 4.77
CA PHE A 319 10.65 9.53 3.89
C PHE A 319 11.49 8.45 3.20
N THR A 320 12.63 8.84 2.63
CA THR A 320 13.55 7.90 1.97
C THR A 320 14.05 6.86 2.96
N PHE A 321 14.45 7.29 4.17
CA PHE A 321 14.86 6.38 5.24
C PHE A 321 13.72 5.41 5.61
N LEU A 322 12.48 5.90 5.74
CA LEU A 322 11.31 5.06 6.01
C LEU A 322 11.10 4.01 4.90
N MET A 323 11.15 4.40 3.62
CA MET A 323 10.99 3.48 2.50
C MET A 323 12.09 2.41 2.48
N VAL A 324 13.34 2.80 2.74
CA VAL A 324 14.48 1.87 2.84
C VAL A 324 14.29 0.90 4.02
N ARG A 325 13.86 1.38 5.19
CA ARG A 325 13.61 0.52 6.36
C ARG A 325 12.49 -0.47 6.13
N ILE A 326 11.42 -0.06 5.45
CA ILE A 326 10.34 -0.96 5.03
C ILE A 326 10.89 -2.03 4.08
N LEU A 327 11.63 -1.65 3.05
CA LEU A 327 12.23 -2.60 2.10
C LEU A 327 13.10 -3.65 2.81
N LEU A 328 13.97 -3.20 3.72
CA LEU A 328 14.84 -4.09 4.49
C LEU A 328 14.04 -5.07 5.37
N LEU A 329 12.96 -4.59 6.01
CA LEU A 329 12.04 -5.44 6.77
C LEU A 329 11.40 -6.52 5.88
N LEU A 330 10.88 -6.11 4.70
CA LEU A 330 10.20 -7.00 3.77
C LEU A 330 11.15 -8.06 3.20
N VAL A 331 12.37 -7.68 2.84
CA VAL A 331 13.42 -8.62 2.38
C VAL A 331 13.80 -9.60 3.50
N ALA A 332 14.00 -9.11 4.71
CA ALA A 332 14.34 -9.97 5.85
C ALA A 332 13.18 -10.96 6.18
N ALA A 333 11.93 -10.47 6.16
CA ALA A 333 10.75 -11.29 6.38
C ALA A 333 10.61 -12.38 5.31
N ARG A 334 10.83 -12.05 4.02
CA ARG A 334 10.80 -13.02 2.91
C ARG A 334 11.84 -14.11 3.08
N ARG A 335 13.05 -13.78 3.50
CA ARG A 335 14.14 -14.76 3.76
C ARG A 335 13.82 -15.68 4.95
N ALA A 336 13.12 -15.17 5.96
CA ALA A 336 12.78 -15.93 7.17
C ALA A 336 11.52 -16.80 7.02
N ALA A 337 10.65 -16.52 6.05
CA ALA A 337 9.37 -17.22 5.87
C ALA A 337 9.57 -18.70 5.52
N ARG A 338 8.95 -19.60 6.31
CA ARG A 338 9.08 -21.05 6.16
C ARG A 338 7.80 -21.72 5.64
N SER A 339 6.65 -21.35 6.21
CA SER A 339 5.37 -21.92 5.79
C SER A 339 4.85 -21.28 4.50
N PRO A 340 3.99 -21.97 3.72
CA PRO A 340 3.36 -21.41 2.54
C PRO A 340 2.62 -20.10 2.84
N ALA A 341 1.85 -20.01 3.91
CA ALA A 341 1.09 -18.82 4.29
C ALA A 341 2.01 -17.61 4.56
N LEU A 342 3.14 -17.82 5.26
CA LEU A 342 4.12 -16.75 5.51
C LEU A 342 4.84 -16.34 4.23
N ARG A 343 5.12 -17.30 3.34
CA ARG A 343 5.77 -17.04 2.05
C ARG A 343 4.88 -16.24 1.12
N GLU A 344 3.57 -16.53 1.07
CA GLU A 344 2.57 -15.77 0.31
C GLU A 344 2.55 -14.29 0.74
N VAL A 345 2.37 -14.06 2.04
CA VAL A 345 2.24 -12.71 2.60
C VAL A 345 3.53 -11.90 2.44
N THR A 346 4.68 -12.53 2.67
CA THR A 346 5.97 -11.83 2.55
C THR A 346 6.34 -11.55 1.10
N LEU A 347 5.98 -12.44 0.15
CA LEU A 347 6.16 -12.21 -1.28
C LEU A 347 5.22 -11.10 -1.77
N ALA A 348 3.94 -11.16 -1.38
CA ALA A 348 2.94 -10.13 -1.71
C ALA A 348 3.35 -8.76 -1.17
N GLY A 349 3.80 -8.70 0.10
CA GLY A 349 4.24 -7.46 0.71
C GLY A 349 5.46 -6.87 0.02
N LEU A 350 6.49 -7.69 -0.26
CA LEU A 350 7.71 -7.22 -0.92
C LEU A 350 7.46 -6.73 -2.34
N CYS A 351 6.78 -7.54 -3.16
CA CYS A 351 6.51 -7.18 -4.55
C CYS A 351 5.46 -6.06 -4.66
N GLY A 352 4.45 -6.04 -3.78
CA GLY A 352 3.49 -4.93 -3.68
C GLY A 352 4.15 -3.61 -3.30
N PHE A 353 5.11 -3.63 -2.38
CA PHE A 353 5.90 -2.45 -2.02
C PHE A 353 6.76 -1.95 -3.19
N VAL A 354 7.41 -2.85 -3.92
CA VAL A 354 8.17 -2.49 -5.14
C VAL A 354 7.24 -1.85 -6.18
N ALA A 355 6.07 -2.45 -6.43
CA ALA A 355 5.08 -1.88 -7.33
C ALA A 355 4.66 -0.46 -6.91
N PHE A 356 4.39 -0.27 -5.60
CA PHE A 356 4.04 1.02 -5.03
C PHE A 356 5.15 2.07 -5.23
N LEU A 357 6.41 1.72 -4.97
CA LEU A 357 7.55 2.64 -5.15
C LEU A 357 7.72 3.06 -6.60
N VAL A 358 7.67 2.10 -7.54
CA VAL A 358 7.80 2.39 -8.97
C VAL A 358 6.63 3.24 -9.48
N ASN A 359 5.41 2.92 -9.10
CA ASN A 359 4.23 3.75 -9.42
C ASN A 359 4.36 5.17 -8.83
N GLY A 360 4.89 5.28 -7.61
CA GLY A 360 5.13 6.54 -6.91
C GLY A 360 6.14 7.49 -7.57
N LEU A 361 6.91 7.03 -8.56
CA LEU A 361 7.73 7.90 -9.43
C LEU A 361 6.88 8.66 -10.45
N PHE A 362 5.65 8.23 -10.69
CA PHE A 362 4.75 8.78 -11.71
C PHE A 362 3.40 9.20 -11.14
N GLU A 363 3.15 8.99 -9.83
CA GLU A 363 1.92 9.36 -9.15
C GLU A 363 2.17 9.72 -7.69
N TRP A 364 1.31 10.55 -7.10
CA TRP A 364 1.29 10.85 -5.68
C TRP A 364 0.44 9.80 -4.93
N ASN A 365 0.82 8.52 -5.04
CA ASN A 365 0.09 7.40 -4.47
C ASN A 365 0.24 7.29 -2.94
N TYR A 366 1.28 7.88 -2.35
CA TYR A 366 1.46 7.97 -0.89
C TYR A 366 0.44 8.92 -0.25
N GLY A 367 -0.01 9.94 -0.98
CA GLY A 367 -1.06 10.84 -0.55
C GLY A 367 -2.48 10.39 -0.89
N ASP A 368 -2.61 9.36 -1.71
CA ASP A 368 -3.88 8.71 -2.03
C ASP A 368 -4.27 7.78 -0.86
N ALA A 369 -5.34 8.13 -0.15
CA ALA A 369 -5.70 7.47 1.10
C ALA A 369 -6.02 5.97 0.92
N GLU A 370 -6.62 5.59 -0.21
CA GLU A 370 -6.95 4.20 -0.54
C GLU A 370 -5.68 3.38 -0.76
N VAL A 371 -4.79 3.88 -1.62
CA VAL A 371 -3.53 3.19 -1.96
C VAL A 371 -2.58 3.16 -0.77
N ALA A 372 -2.50 4.26 0.01
CA ALA A 372 -1.70 4.32 1.22
C ALA A 372 -2.23 3.36 2.31
N THR A 373 -3.56 3.25 2.50
CA THR A 373 -4.14 2.28 3.43
C THR A 373 -3.78 0.85 3.05
N LEU A 374 -3.85 0.51 1.76
CA LEU A 374 -3.43 -0.79 1.24
C LEU A 374 -1.95 -1.06 1.49
N LEU A 375 -1.09 -0.07 1.25
CA LEU A 375 0.34 -0.17 1.57
C LEU A 375 0.56 -0.51 3.05
N TRP A 376 -0.01 0.28 3.96
CA TRP A 376 0.18 0.09 5.39
C TRP A 376 -0.43 -1.21 5.90
N TRP A 377 -1.54 -1.64 5.31
CA TRP A 377 -2.11 -2.96 5.59
C TRP A 377 -1.17 -4.08 5.17
N LEU A 378 -0.59 -4.05 3.96
CA LEU A 378 0.38 -5.05 3.51
C LEU A 378 1.64 -5.08 4.41
N VAL A 379 2.17 -3.93 4.80
CA VAL A 379 3.29 -3.86 5.74
C VAL A 379 2.90 -4.46 7.09
N GLY A 380 1.70 -4.17 7.59
CA GLY A 380 1.17 -4.76 8.83
C GLY A 380 1.01 -6.28 8.76
N MET A 381 0.55 -6.80 7.62
CA MET A 381 0.46 -8.25 7.36
C MET A 381 1.85 -8.92 7.41
N VAL A 382 2.87 -8.27 6.83
CA VAL A 382 4.25 -8.79 6.91
C VAL A 382 4.80 -8.69 8.34
N VAL A 383 4.50 -7.64 9.08
CA VAL A 383 4.86 -7.55 10.51
C VAL A 383 4.22 -8.71 11.29
N ALA A 384 2.93 -9.01 11.05
CA ALA A 384 2.29 -10.16 11.66
C ALA A 384 2.98 -11.48 11.28
N ALA A 385 3.37 -11.65 10.01
CA ALA A 385 4.13 -12.82 9.54
C ALA A 385 5.48 -12.95 10.26
N VAL A 386 6.20 -11.85 10.50
CA VAL A 386 7.46 -11.85 11.27
C VAL A 386 7.22 -12.28 12.72
N VAL A 387 6.15 -11.79 13.36
CA VAL A 387 5.79 -12.17 14.74
C VAL A 387 5.48 -13.67 14.81
N LEU A 388 4.70 -14.20 13.89
CA LEU A 388 4.37 -15.63 13.82
C LEU A 388 5.61 -16.50 13.59
N THR A 389 6.52 -16.07 12.70
CA THR A 389 7.81 -16.75 12.49
C THR A 389 8.63 -16.82 13.77
N ARG A 390 8.75 -15.72 14.52
CA ARG A 390 9.49 -15.68 15.79
C ARG A 390 8.88 -16.60 16.84
N ARG A 391 7.54 -16.64 16.94
CA ARG A 391 6.84 -17.54 17.88
C ARG A 391 7.09 -19.00 17.56
N SER A 392 7.04 -19.39 16.30
CA SER A 392 7.30 -20.79 15.88
C SER A 392 8.73 -21.24 16.20
N LEU A 393 9.71 -20.35 16.02
CA LEU A 393 11.13 -20.64 16.35
C LEU A 393 11.33 -20.78 17.86
N ALA A 394 10.69 -19.94 18.67
CA ALA A 394 10.79 -20.02 20.14
C ALA A 394 10.19 -21.32 20.68
N VAL A 395 9.05 -21.77 20.16
CA VAL A 395 8.44 -23.06 20.54
C VAL A 395 9.33 -24.23 20.11
N GLY A 396 9.90 -24.18 18.90
CA GLY A 396 10.82 -25.22 18.42
C GLY A 396 12.10 -25.36 19.29
N ALA A 397 12.65 -24.24 19.76
CA ALA A 397 13.80 -24.23 20.65
C ALA A 397 13.50 -24.87 22.02
N MET A 398 12.34 -24.56 22.59
CA MET A 398 11.92 -25.15 23.89
C MET A 398 11.68 -26.67 23.82
N VAL A 399 11.22 -27.19 22.67
CA VAL A 399 10.97 -28.63 22.50
C VAL A 399 12.29 -29.42 22.37
N VAL A 400 13.35 -28.81 21.86
CA VAL A 400 14.68 -29.45 21.71
C VAL A 400 15.45 -29.50 23.06
N GLU A 401 15.12 -28.63 24.02
CA GLU A 401 15.79 -28.56 25.32
C GLU A 401 15.20 -29.49 26.41
N VAL A 402 14.17 -30.28 26.12
CA VAL A 402 13.65 -31.29 27.06
C VAL A 402 14.35 -32.61 26.79
N PRO A 403 15.40 -32.97 27.57
CA PRO A 403 15.99 -34.30 27.49
C PRO A 403 14.98 -35.33 27.99
N GLY A 404 14.77 -36.43 27.27
CA GLY A 404 13.95 -37.55 27.68
C GLY A 404 14.52 -38.30 28.91
#